data_2bc4b57182ad0b7d1a4c4abff1b583e5
#
_entry.id   2bc4b57182ad0b7d1a4c4abff1b583e5
#
_cell.length_a   1.000
_cell.length_b   1.000
_cell.length_c   1.000
_cell.angle_alpha   90.00
_cell.angle_beta   90.00
_cell.angle_gamma   90.00
#
_symmetry.space_group_name_H-M   'P 1'
#
loop_
_entity.id
_entity.type
_entity.pdbx_description
1 polymer ?
#
loop_
_entity_poly.entity_id
_entity_poly.type
_entity_poly.pdbx_seq_one_letter_code
_entity_poly.pdbx_strand_id
1 'polypeptide(L)'
;RLQAQQNRSWEFDLEEGILDAGRLARVVANPTTPLSFKVEKDTEFRDTCVTLLLDNSGSMRGRPISIAAICADVLARTLERCSVKVEILGFTTRAWKGGQSRETWLNEGRPQQPGRLNDLRHIIYKSADAPWRRARPNLGLMMKEGLLKENIDGEALEWAHRRMTARPEARKILMVISDGAPVDDSTLSVNPANYLE
;
A
#
# COMPACT_ATOMS: atom_id res chain seq x y z
N ARG A 1 -12.27 -19.25 5.65
CA ARG A 1 -13.71 -19.52 5.48
C ARG A 1 -14.46 -18.39 4.82
N LEU A 2 -14.33 -17.16 5.25
CA LEU A 2 -14.95 -15.97 4.61
C LEU A 2 -14.52 -15.81 3.14
N GLN A 3 -13.29 -16.10 2.82
CA GLN A 3 -12.73 -16.07 1.48
C GLN A 3 -13.38 -17.08 0.54
N ALA A 4 -13.59 -18.31 1.02
CA ALA A 4 -14.27 -19.36 0.24
C ALA A 4 -15.74 -19.05 -0.03
N GLN A 5 -16.41 -18.30 0.87
CA GLN A 5 -17.79 -17.84 0.66
C GLN A 5 -17.89 -16.67 -0.31
N GLN A 6 -16.87 -15.81 -0.40
CA GLN A 6 -16.87 -14.68 -1.33
C GLN A 6 -16.56 -15.07 -2.77
N ASN A 7 -15.97 -16.26 -2.99
CA ASN A 7 -15.56 -16.72 -4.30
C ASN A 7 -16.61 -17.56 -5.03
N ARG A 8 -17.81 -17.71 -4.45
CA ARG A 8 -18.88 -18.48 -5.06
C ARG A 8 -19.89 -17.51 -5.66
N SER A 9 -20.02 -17.54 -6.98
CA SER A 9 -21.09 -16.89 -7.72
C SER A 9 -21.93 -17.93 -8.43
N TRP A 10 -23.20 -17.60 -8.68
CA TRP A 10 -24.09 -18.44 -9.44
C TRP A 10 -24.20 -17.88 -10.86
N GLU A 11 -23.96 -18.72 -11.84
CA GLU A 11 -24.30 -18.47 -13.23
C GLU A 11 -25.71 -19.02 -13.44
N PHE A 12 -26.61 -18.18 -13.91
CA PHE A 12 -28.01 -18.48 -14.09
C PHE A 12 -28.35 -18.62 -15.57
N ASP A 13 -29.59 -19.05 -15.84
CA ASP A 13 -30.14 -19.14 -17.20
C ASP A 13 -29.35 -20.17 -18.05
N LEU A 14 -29.05 -21.32 -17.48
CA LEU A 14 -28.37 -22.43 -18.13
C LEU A 14 -29.37 -23.55 -18.47
N GLU A 15 -28.97 -24.39 -19.43
CA GLU A 15 -29.73 -25.56 -19.85
C GLU A 15 -29.47 -26.77 -18.96
N GLU A 16 -28.33 -26.78 -18.25
CA GLU A 16 -27.91 -27.88 -17.36
C GLU A 16 -27.40 -27.33 -16.02
N GLY A 17 -27.51 -28.14 -14.96
CA GLY A 17 -27.00 -27.77 -13.63
C GLY A 17 -28.00 -28.05 -12.51
N ILE A 18 -27.95 -27.19 -11.49
CA ILE A 18 -28.88 -27.23 -10.34
C ILE A 18 -30.13 -26.43 -10.70
N LEU A 19 -31.30 -27.02 -10.51
CA LEU A 19 -32.56 -26.37 -10.79
C LEU A 19 -32.75 -25.11 -9.93
N ASP A 20 -33.03 -23.97 -10.58
CA ASP A 20 -33.35 -22.72 -9.89
C ASP A 20 -34.88 -22.59 -9.71
N ALA A 21 -35.38 -22.98 -8.53
CA ALA A 21 -36.77 -22.96 -8.20
C ALA A 21 -37.42 -21.57 -8.36
N GLY A 22 -36.69 -20.50 -8.15
CA GLY A 22 -37.17 -19.11 -8.31
C GLY A 22 -37.49 -18.73 -9.76
N ARG A 23 -37.00 -19.51 -10.75
CA ARG A 23 -37.18 -19.23 -12.19
C ARG A 23 -38.10 -20.18 -12.90
N LEU A 24 -38.63 -21.18 -12.21
CA LEU A 24 -39.57 -22.17 -12.79
C LEU A 24 -40.81 -21.54 -13.37
N ALA A 25 -41.31 -20.47 -12.80
CA ALA A 25 -42.50 -19.73 -13.32
C ALA A 25 -42.24 -19.22 -14.76
N ARG A 26 -41.00 -18.90 -15.14
CA ARG A 26 -40.66 -18.48 -16.52
C ARG A 26 -40.77 -19.63 -17.51
N VAL A 27 -40.37 -20.84 -17.10
CA VAL A 27 -40.44 -22.06 -17.94
C VAL A 27 -41.91 -22.44 -18.20
N VAL A 28 -42.76 -22.27 -17.19
CA VAL A 28 -44.21 -22.51 -17.35
C VAL A 28 -44.87 -21.48 -18.30
N ALA A 29 -44.42 -20.22 -18.21
CA ALA A 29 -44.92 -19.15 -19.07
C ALA A 29 -44.40 -19.22 -20.51
N ASN A 30 -43.17 -19.69 -20.69
CA ASN A 30 -42.54 -19.84 -22.01
C ASN A 30 -41.73 -21.14 -22.13
N PRO A 31 -42.38 -22.26 -22.51
CA PRO A 31 -41.76 -23.58 -22.59
C PRO A 31 -40.65 -23.70 -23.65
N THR A 32 -40.57 -22.74 -24.57
CA THR A 32 -39.58 -22.78 -25.67
C THR A 32 -38.18 -22.34 -25.23
N THR A 33 -38.05 -21.77 -24.03
CA THR A 33 -36.77 -21.35 -23.46
C THR A 33 -36.57 -21.91 -22.06
N PRO A 34 -36.18 -23.21 -21.90
CA PRO A 34 -36.11 -23.90 -20.62
C PRO A 34 -34.87 -23.53 -19.78
N LEU A 35 -34.42 -22.29 -19.82
CA LEU A 35 -33.25 -21.79 -19.10
C LEU A 35 -33.57 -21.60 -17.60
N SER A 36 -33.61 -22.70 -16.84
CA SER A 36 -33.98 -22.70 -15.43
C SER A 36 -32.94 -23.32 -14.50
N PHE A 37 -31.79 -23.60 -15.04
CA PHE A 37 -30.69 -24.15 -14.25
C PHE A 37 -29.67 -23.09 -13.87
N LYS A 38 -28.94 -23.34 -12.79
CA LYS A 38 -27.83 -22.54 -12.31
C LYS A 38 -26.65 -23.45 -11.99
N VAL A 39 -25.45 -22.97 -12.23
CA VAL A 39 -24.20 -23.66 -11.89
C VAL A 39 -23.41 -22.76 -10.94
N GLU A 40 -22.81 -23.36 -9.94
CA GLU A 40 -21.88 -22.67 -9.06
C GLU A 40 -20.59 -22.42 -9.84
N LYS A 41 -20.24 -21.13 -10.00
CA LYS A 41 -19.04 -20.69 -10.69
C LYS A 41 -18.03 -20.25 -9.64
N ASP A 42 -16.86 -20.86 -9.67
CA ASP A 42 -15.75 -20.34 -8.91
C ASP A 42 -15.37 -18.95 -9.48
N THR A 43 -15.62 -17.92 -8.69
CA THR A 43 -15.16 -16.57 -9.04
C THR A 43 -13.66 -16.56 -8.88
N GLU A 44 -12.93 -16.15 -9.90
CA GLU A 44 -11.47 -15.97 -9.80
C GLU A 44 -11.17 -15.13 -8.57
N PHE A 45 -10.40 -15.70 -7.65
CA PHE A 45 -9.92 -14.97 -6.49
C PHE A 45 -9.09 -13.81 -6.99
N ARG A 46 -9.61 -12.60 -6.84
CA ARG A 46 -8.84 -11.40 -7.17
C ARG A 46 -7.70 -11.29 -6.19
N ASP A 47 -6.55 -11.74 -6.63
CA ASP A 47 -5.31 -11.62 -5.88
C ASP A 47 -5.10 -10.16 -5.50
N THR A 48 -4.94 -9.91 -4.20
CA THR A 48 -4.87 -8.55 -3.65
C THR A 48 -3.51 -8.34 -3.01
N CYS A 49 -2.90 -7.20 -3.32
CA CYS A 49 -1.70 -6.72 -2.64
C CYS A 49 -2.01 -5.41 -1.91
N VAL A 50 -1.65 -5.35 -0.63
CA VAL A 50 -1.75 -4.15 0.20
C VAL A 50 -0.35 -3.64 0.49
N THR A 51 -0.06 -2.40 0.12
CA THR A 51 1.19 -1.71 0.43
C THR A 51 0.93 -0.70 1.55
N LEU A 52 1.61 -0.88 2.68
CA LEU A 52 1.61 0.08 3.80
C LEU A 52 2.82 0.97 3.64
N LEU A 53 2.60 2.28 3.49
CA LEU A 53 3.65 3.29 3.43
C LEU A 53 3.64 4.07 4.75
N LEU A 54 4.73 3.95 5.51
CA LEU A 54 4.85 4.48 6.86
C LEU A 54 5.80 5.67 6.88
N ASP A 55 5.34 6.76 7.45
CA ASP A 55 6.16 7.92 7.73
C ASP A 55 7.15 7.60 8.85
N ASN A 56 8.44 7.81 8.57
CA ASN A 56 9.54 7.70 9.52
C ASN A 56 10.19 9.08 9.76
N SER A 57 9.37 10.14 9.83
CA SER A 57 9.80 11.50 10.16
C SER A 57 10.06 11.68 11.65
N GLY A 58 10.69 12.80 11.98
CA GLY A 58 11.03 13.16 13.36
C GLY A 58 9.81 13.39 14.25
N SER A 59 8.69 13.87 13.69
CA SER A 59 7.40 14.06 14.38
C SER A 59 6.81 12.75 14.87
N MET A 60 7.02 11.67 14.12
CA MET A 60 6.60 10.32 14.50
C MET A 60 7.35 9.74 15.72
N ARG A 61 8.38 10.43 16.22
CA ARG A 61 9.22 9.92 17.32
C ARG A 61 8.42 9.63 18.58
N GLY A 62 8.71 8.49 19.21
CA GLY A 62 8.11 8.06 20.45
C GLY A 62 6.83 7.26 20.25
N ARG A 63 5.71 7.75 20.78
CA ARG A 63 4.44 7.02 20.77
C ARG A 63 3.85 6.81 19.37
N PRO A 64 3.84 7.79 18.44
CA PRO A 64 3.27 7.60 17.10
C PRO A 64 3.91 6.47 16.34
N ILE A 65 5.24 6.42 16.24
CA ILE A 65 5.94 5.36 15.50
C ILE A 65 5.74 3.97 16.11
N SER A 66 5.63 3.90 17.46
CA SER A 66 5.35 2.64 18.15
C SER A 66 3.95 2.12 17.81
N ILE A 67 2.96 3.01 17.76
CA ILE A 67 1.60 2.66 17.37
C ILE A 67 1.57 2.25 15.89
N ALA A 68 2.23 2.98 14.99
CA ALA A 68 2.32 2.64 13.59
C ALA A 68 2.94 1.24 13.38
N ALA A 69 4.00 0.91 14.12
CA ALA A 69 4.63 -0.42 14.07
C ALA A 69 3.68 -1.53 14.55
N ILE A 70 2.93 -1.29 15.63
CA ILE A 70 1.93 -2.25 16.14
C ILE A 70 0.80 -2.43 15.12
N CYS A 71 0.29 -1.35 14.55
CA CYS A 71 -0.75 -1.41 13.53
C CYS A 71 -0.27 -2.19 12.30
N ALA A 72 0.95 -1.92 11.83
CA ALA A 72 1.55 -2.66 10.74
C ALA A 72 1.72 -4.16 11.04
N ASP A 73 2.14 -4.53 12.28
CA ASP A 73 2.22 -5.93 12.73
C ASP A 73 0.85 -6.62 12.68
N VAL A 74 -0.16 -5.98 13.24
CA VAL A 74 -1.52 -6.55 13.30
C VAL A 74 -2.11 -6.69 11.89
N LEU A 75 -2.01 -5.65 11.07
CA LEU A 75 -2.51 -5.65 9.69
C LEU A 75 -1.81 -6.72 8.84
N ALA A 76 -0.48 -6.79 8.89
CA ALA A 76 0.27 -7.77 8.11
C ALA A 76 -0.10 -9.21 8.47
N ARG A 77 -0.20 -9.52 9.77
CA ARG A 77 -0.62 -10.85 10.23
C ARG A 77 -2.04 -11.21 9.82
N THR A 78 -2.94 -10.24 9.92
CA THR A 78 -4.36 -10.46 9.60
C THR A 78 -4.55 -10.65 8.11
N LEU A 79 -3.94 -9.80 7.29
CA LEU A 79 -4.05 -9.85 5.83
C LEU A 79 -3.39 -11.12 5.25
N GLU A 80 -2.21 -11.51 5.74
CA GLU A 80 -1.58 -12.76 5.29
C GLU A 80 -2.42 -14.01 5.62
N ARG A 81 -3.11 -14.03 6.76
CA ARG A 81 -4.07 -15.10 7.09
C ARG A 81 -5.25 -15.16 6.11
N CYS A 82 -5.56 -14.03 5.49
CA CYS A 82 -6.58 -13.93 4.44
C CYS A 82 -5.99 -14.16 3.04
N SER A 83 -4.76 -14.64 2.92
CA SER A 83 -4.03 -14.84 1.65
C SER A 83 -3.85 -13.55 0.83
N VAL A 84 -3.88 -12.40 1.49
CA VAL A 84 -3.58 -11.09 0.89
C VAL A 84 -2.08 -10.84 1.03
N LYS A 85 -1.43 -10.45 -0.06
CA LYS A 85 -0.02 -10.06 -0.02
C LYS A 85 0.12 -8.68 0.62
N VAL A 86 1.10 -8.54 1.49
CA VAL A 86 1.35 -7.29 2.22
C VAL A 86 2.78 -6.84 2.02
N GLU A 87 2.95 -5.61 1.58
CA GLU A 87 4.23 -4.91 1.53
C GLU A 87 4.26 -3.82 2.60
N ILE A 88 5.38 -3.65 3.30
CA ILE A 88 5.55 -2.59 4.31
C ILE A 88 6.77 -1.78 3.93
N LEU A 89 6.54 -0.52 3.66
CA LEU A 89 7.50 0.47 3.22
C LEU A 89 7.60 1.59 4.25
N GLY A 90 8.74 2.23 4.32
CA GLY A 90 8.93 3.42 5.12
C GLY A 90 9.70 4.48 4.33
N PHE A 91 9.47 5.73 4.67
CA PHE A 91 10.17 6.85 4.05
C PHE A 91 10.62 7.88 5.08
N THR A 92 11.77 8.47 4.82
CA THR A 92 12.38 9.57 5.57
C THR A 92 13.52 10.15 4.73
N THR A 93 14.29 11.07 5.28
CA THR A 93 15.51 11.58 4.67
C THR A 93 16.77 10.98 5.30
N ARG A 94 17.91 11.14 4.65
CA ARG A 94 19.22 10.67 5.18
C ARG A 94 19.79 11.60 6.23
N ALA A 95 19.53 12.89 6.09
CA ALA A 95 20.09 13.93 6.95
C ALA A 95 18.99 14.86 7.48
N TRP A 96 19.29 15.56 8.55
CA TRP A 96 18.57 16.72 8.98
C TRP A 96 19.09 17.93 8.19
N LYS A 97 18.20 18.81 7.73
CA LYS A 97 18.54 20.08 7.06
C LYS A 97 19.45 19.93 5.84
N GLY A 98 19.13 19.01 4.98
CA GLY A 98 19.82 18.78 3.73
C GLY A 98 20.80 17.61 3.78
N GLY A 99 21.37 17.29 2.63
CA GLY A 99 22.28 16.19 2.45
C GLY A 99 23.27 16.49 1.33
N GLN A 100 23.74 15.46 0.65
CA GLN A 100 24.67 15.59 -0.47
C GLN A 100 24.10 16.50 -1.59
N SER A 101 22.81 16.41 -1.85
CA SER A 101 22.12 17.30 -2.81
C SER A 101 22.28 18.77 -2.45
N ARG A 102 22.22 19.11 -1.16
CA ARG A 102 22.45 20.50 -0.70
C ARG A 102 23.90 20.93 -0.86
N GLU A 103 24.85 20.06 -0.58
CA GLU A 103 26.28 20.36 -0.77
C GLU A 103 26.59 20.64 -2.24
N THR A 104 26.05 19.86 -3.15
CA THR A 104 26.18 20.08 -4.59
C THR A 104 25.60 21.43 -4.98
N TRP A 105 24.40 21.76 -4.52
CA TRP A 105 23.78 23.06 -4.79
C TRP A 105 24.62 24.24 -4.29
N LEU A 106 25.23 24.12 -3.10
CA LEU A 106 26.11 25.16 -2.56
C LEU A 106 27.36 25.36 -3.43
N ASN A 107 27.93 24.26 -3.93
CA ASN A 107 29.13 24.27 -4.77
C ASN A 107 28.85 24.83 -6.18
N GLU A 108 27.63 24.65 -6.69
CA GLU A 108 27.19 25.16 -7.98
C GLU A 108 26.78 26.66 -7.95
N GLY A 109 26.97 27.34 -6.84
CA GLY A 109 26.72 28.77 -6.70
C GLY A 109 25.25 29.11 -6.40
N ARG A 110 24.48 28.19 -5.84
CA ARG A 110 23.09 28.37 -5.38
C ARG A 110 22.11 28.76 -6.49
N PRO A 111 21.97 28.01 -7.56
CA PRO A 111 20.98 28.29 -8.60
C PRO A 111 19.57 28.44 -8.00
N GLN A 112 18.74 29.28 -8.63
CA GLN A 112 17.36 29.47 -8.20
C GLN A 112 16.52 28.22 -8.50
N GLN A 113 15.56 27.93 -7.61
CA GLN A 113 14.65 26.78 -7.72
C GLN A 113 15.39 25.43 -7.93
N PRO A 114 16.25 25.06 -7.00
CA PRO A 114 17.10 23.87 -7.16
C PRO A 114 16.31 22.55 -7.09
N GLY A 115 15.06 22.60 -6.68
CA GLY A 115 14.31 21.39 -6.36
C GLY A 115 14.66 20.87 -4.96
N ARG A 116 14.59 19.56 -4.78
CA ARG A 116 14.85 18.90 -3.51
C ARG A 116 16.33 19.01 -3.11
N LEU A 117 16.59 19.46 -1.90
CA LEU A 117 17.93 19.64 -1.33
C LEU A 117 18.30 18.59 -0.26
N ASN A 118 17.46 17.60 -0.03
CA ASN A 118 17.75 16.52 0.91
C ASN A 118 17.79 15.16 0.21
N ASP A 119 18.56 14.23 0.75
CA ASP A 119 18.68 12.89 0.19
C ASP A 119 17.59 11.99 0.75
N LEU A 120 16.86 11.31 -0.12
CA LEU A 120 15.80 10.38 0.28
C LEU A 120 16.36 9.11 0.91
N ARG A 121 15.60 8.57 1.85
CA ARG A 121 15.78 7.25 2.41
C ARG A 121 14.47 6.48 2.36
N HIS A 122 14.33 5.63 1.38
CA HIS A 122 13.22 4.71 1.24
C HIS A 122 13.61 3.35 1.82
N ILE A 123 12.76 2.79 2.67
CA ILE A 123 13.04 1.59 3.44
C ILE A 123 12.00 0.53 3.11
N ILE A 124 12.46 -0.69 2.84
CA ILE A 124 11.59 -1.85 2.66
C ILE A 124 11.67 -2.70 3.93
N TYR A 125 10.68 -2.58 4.81
CA TYR A 125 10.58 -3.42 6.00
C TYR A 125 10.14 -4.83 5.67
N LYS A 126 9.22 -4.94 4.71
CA LYS A 126 8.70 -6.21 4.21
C LYS A 126 8.35 -6.08 2.73
N SER A 127 8.93 -6.91 1.89
CA SER A 127 8.47 -7.06 0.51
C SER A 127 7.20 -7.90 0.46
N ALA A 128 6.38 -7.72 -0.58
CA ALA A 128 5.10 -8.40 -0.73
C ALA A 128 5.23 -9.94 -0.71
N ASP A 129 6.32 -10.48 -1.26
CA ASP A 129 6.54 -11.92 -1.35
C ASP A 129 7.28 -12.53 -0.15
N ALA A 130 7.82 -11.69 0.75
CA ALA A 130 8.46 -12.17 1.96
C ALA A 130 7.40 -12.55 3.01
N PRO A 131 7.48 -13.73 3.64
CA PRO A 131 6.54 -14.11 4.68
C PRO A 131 6.73 -13.23 5.93
N TRP A 132 5.64 -12.89 6.59
CA TRP A 132 5.63 -12.05 7.79
C TRP A 132 6.61 -12.53 8.87
N ARG A 133 6.69 -13.83 9.10
CA ARG A 133 7.58 -14.41 10.11
C ARG A 133 9.03 -13.97 9.96
N ARG A 134 9.52 -13.79 8.72
CA ARG A 134 10.88 -13.31 8.43
C ARG A 134 11.00 -11.79 8.59
N ALA A 135 9.97 -11.06 8.16
CA ALA A 135 10.01 -9.60 8.12
C ALA A 135 9.73 -8.94 9.47
N ARG A 136 9.06 -9.63 10.38
CA ARG A 136 8.65 -9.08 11.69
C ARG A 136 9.77 -8.38 12.47
N PRO A 137 10.98 -8.93 12.57
CA PRO A 137 12.08 -8.26 13.28
C PRO A 137 12.46 -6.91 12.66
N ASN A 138 12.25 -6.74 11.35
CA ASN A 138 12.59 -5.51 10.63
C ASN A 138 11.75 -4.32 11.11
N LEU A 139 10.54 -4.54 11.60
CA LEU A 139 9.73 -3.45 12.17
C LEU A 139 10.36 -2.84 13.42
N GLY A 140 11.18 -3.59 14.14
CA GLY A 140 11.96 -3.05 15.26
C GLY A 140 12.94 -1.95 14.85
N LEU A 141 13.38 -1.95 13.56
CA LEU A 141 14.24 -0.89 13.04
C LEU A 141 13.54 0.47 12.99
N MET A 142 12.20 0.52 12.91
CA MET A 142 11.44 1.77 12.94
C MET A 142 11.66 2.55 14.23
N MET A 143 11.91 1.86 15.33
CA MET A 143 12.14 2.46 16.64
C MET A 143 13.62 2.80 16.90
N LYS A 144 14.49 2.55 15.91
CA LYS A 144 15.93 2.84 16.05
C LYS A 144 16.17 4.34 16.10
N GLU A 145 16.80 4.81 17.16
CA GLU A 145 17.24 6.20 17.27
C GLU A 145 18.14 6.59 16.09
N GLY A 146 17.90 7.81 15.57
CA GLY A 146 18.64 8.35 14.43
C GLY A 146 18.15 7.91 13.05
N LEU A 147 17.15 7.00 12.97
CA LEU A 147 16.48 6.69 11.70
C LEU A 147 15.52 7.80 11.28
N LEU A 148 14.73 8.30 12.23
CA LEU A 148 13.70 9.31 12.01
C LEU A 148 14.32 10.66 11.73
N LYS A 149 13.93 11.27 10.60
CA LYS A 149 14.45 12.55 10.11
C LYS A 149 13.31 13.42 9.55
N GLU A 150 13.55 14.10 8.46
CA GLU A 150 12.55 14.89 7.73
C GLU A 150 11.73 13.99 6.79
N ASN A 151 10.62 14.47 6.28
CA ASN A 151 9.75 13.73 5.38
C ASN A 151 9.48 14.50 4.09
N ILE A 152 9.45 13.74 2.98
CA ILE A 152 9.11 14.19 1.64
C ILE A 152 8.10 13.21 1.09
N ASP A 153 6.83 13.59 1.16
CA ASP A 153 5.71 12.68 0.96
C ASP A 153 5.45 12.40 -0.52
N GLY A 154 5.54 13.41 -1.38
CA GLY A 154 5.26 13.28 -2.81
C GLY A 154 6.12 12.23 -3.50
N GLU A 155 7.46 12.31 -3.36
CA GLU A 155 8.38 11.35 -3.95
C GLU A 155 8.26 9.95 -3.31
N ALA A 156 7.90 9.88 -2.03
CA ALA A 156 7.66 8.61 -1.34
C ALA A 156 6.40 7.92 -1.85
N LEU A 157 5.33 8.67 -2.09
CA LEU A 157 4.09 8.18 -2.71
C LEU A 157 4.35 7.67 -4.13
N GLU A 158 5.08 8.42 -4.93
CA GLU A 158 5.45 8.01 -6.29
C GLU A 158 6.27 6.72 -6.29
N TRP A 159 7.24 6.60 -5.39
CA TRP A 159 8.03 5.39 -5.23
C TRP A 159 7.18 4.18 -4.84
N ALA A 160 6.30 4.33 -3.86
CA ALA A 160 5.39 3.26 -3.43
C ALA A 160 4.42 2.88 -4.55
N HIS A 161 3.87 3.86 -5.27
CA HIS A 161 2.99 3.64 -6.42
C HIS A 161 3.68 2.88 -7.54
N ARG A 162 4.90 3.24 -7.92
CA ARG A 162 5.69 2.53 -8.95
C ARG A 162 5.91 1.06 -8.55
N ARG A 163 6.25 0.80 -7.29
CA ARG A 163 6.44 -0.56 -6.77
C ARG A 163 5.15 -1.37 -6.84
N MET A 164 4.05 -0.78 -6.39
CA MET A 164 2.74 -1.41 -6.39
C MET A 164 2.24 -1.67 -7.82
N THR A 165 2.46 -0.75 -8.76
CA THR A 165 2.03 -0.89 -10.15
C THR A 165 2.77 -2.02 -10.86
N ALA A 166 4.04 -2.25 -10.54
CA ALA A 166 4.83 -3.34 -11.08
C ALA A 166 4.38 -4.75 -10.61
N ARG A 167 3.47 -4.83 -9.65
CA ARG A 167 2.95 -6.09 -9.12
C ARG A 167 1.89 -6.71 -10.05
N PRO A 168 1.84 -8.05 -10.15
CA PRO A 168 0.87 -8.76 -11.01
C PRO A 168 -0.53 -8.83 -10.44
N GLU A 169 -0.71 -8.60 -9.10
CA GLU A 169 -2.00 -8.75 -8.44
C GLU A 169 -3.08 -7.86 -9.08
N ALA A 170 -4.30 -8.39 -9.21
CA ALA A 170 -5.41 -7.69 -9.87
C ALA A 170 -5.90 -6.48 -9.04
N ARG A 171 -5.88 -6.60 -7.71
CA ARG A 171 -6.27 -5.53 -6.80
C ARG A 171 -5.08 -5.05 -6.00
N LYS A 172 -4.87 -3.74 -6.03
CA LYS A 172 -3.75 -3.07 -5.36
C LYS A 172 -4.27 -1.97 -4.48
N ILE A 173 -3.85 -1.95 -3.22
CA ILE A 173 -4.29 -0.96 -2.23
C ILE A 173 -3.05 -0.34 -1.62
N LEU A 174 -2.93 0.98 -1.73
CA LEU A 174 -1.92 1.76 -1.02
C LEU A 174 -2.56 2.40 0.21
N MET A 175 -1.97 2.15 1.37
CA MET A 175 -2.37 2.76 2.63
C MET A 175 -1.19 3.55 3.19
N VAL A 176 -1.40 4.84 3.38
CA VAL A 176 -0.38 5.75 3.92
C VAL A 176 -0.69 6.04 5.39
N ILE A 177 0.32 5.98 6.23
CA ILE A 177 0.25 6.31 7.66
C ILE A 177 1.29 7.39 7.91
N SER A 178 0.82 8.62 8.10
CA SER A 178 1.60 9.81 8.41
C SER A 178 0.89 10.60 9.51
N ASP A 179 1.61 11.45 10.22
CA ASP A 179 1.10 12.29 11.32
C ASP A 179 0.91 13.75 10.92
N GLY A 180 1.21 14.14 9.70
CA GLY A 180 1.08 15.52 9.29
C GLY A 180 1.55 15.87 7.89
N ALA A 181 1.85 17.15 7.72
CA ALA A 181 2.33 17.71 6.47
C ALA A 181 3.81 17.37 6.21
N PRO A 182 4.22 17.29 4.95
CA PRO A 182 5.62 17.09 4.59
C PRO A 182 6.48 18.29 5.06
N VAL A 183 7.58 17.98 5.71
CA VAL A 183 8.52 18.98 6.21
C VAL A 183 9.96 18.59 5.87
N ASP A 184 10.57 19.43 5.02
CA ASP A 184 12.02 19.46 4.79
C ASP A 184 12.49 20.90 4.73
N ASP A 185 13.03 21.39 5.84
CA ASP A 185 13.45 22.78 6.00
C ASP A 185 14.40 23.23 4.89
N SER A 186 15.30 22.37 4.47
CA SER A 186 16.28 22.68 3.43
C SER A 186 15.65 22.95 2.08
N THR A 187 14.68 22.15 1.70
CA THR A 187 13.97 22.28 0.43
C THR A 187 12.97 23.43 0.47
N LEU A 188 12.21 23.58 1.56
CA LEU A 188 11.20 24.63 1.71
C LEU A 188 11.80 26.03 1.77
N SER A 189 13.05 26.17 2.25
CA SER A 189 13.72 27.47 2.33
C SER A 189 14.06 28.10 0.98
N VAL A 190 14.09 27.33 -0.09
CA VAL A 190 14.57 27.75 -1.43
C VAL A 190 13.57 27.46 -2.56
N ASN A 191 12.46 26.81 -2.25
CA ASN A 191 11.41 26.49 -3.20
C ASN A 191 10.05 27.05 -2.72
N PRO A 192 9.02 27.06 -3.59
CA PRO A 192 7.67 27.42 -3.17
C PRO A 192 7.15 26.53 -2.03
N ALA A 193 6.27 27.07 -1.19
CA ALA A 193 5.77 26.37 0.00
C ALA A 193 5.04 25.05 -0.29
N ASN A 194 4.48 24.90 -1.49
CA ASN A 194 3.77 23.70 -1.96
C ASN A 194 4.66 22.69 -2.71
N TYR A 195 5.97 22.87 -2.68
CA TYR A 195 6.90 22.01 -3.45
C TYR A 195 6.91 20.55 -2.98
N LEU A 196 6.63 20.31 -1.68
CA LEU A 196 6.68 18.97 -1.09
C LEU A 196 5.32 18.22 -1.15
N GLU A 197 4.26 18.92 -1.54
CA GLU A 197 2.91 18.38 -1.74
C GLU A 197 2.76 17.77 -3.15
#